data_3f6aa6641343e57e820097c854aadb14
#
_entry.id   3f6aa6641343e57e820097c854aadb14
#
_cell.length_a   1.000
_cell.length_b   1.000
_cell.length_c   1.000
_cell.angle_alpha   90.00
_cell.angle_beta   90.00
_cell.angle_gamma   90.00
#
_symmetry.space_group_name_H-M   'P 1'
#
loop_
_entity.id
_entity.type
_entity.pdbx_description
1 polymer ?
#
loop_
_entity_poly.entity_id
_entity_poly.type
_entity_poly.pdbx_seq_one_letter_code
_entity_poly.pdbx_strand_id
1 'polypeptide(L)'
;ARVEMGLWPCRPPTGYTKFKRMDQKCELVIDQDRAPLIKQMFEKIAYDGWSGKKVWHWLRYDIDFKSEYGIHLSLGNFYRLLQNPIYYGRFEFPAKSGKWYNGSHKPIITKELFDLVQENIKSQTLQPKSEQKEFAFTKIMTCGLCGSGITADEKFKHQQNGNVHRYVYYKCTKTRDQNCTCGFINEEDLLEQLKNLMDDIDIKTVPMR
;
A
#
# COMPACT_ATOMS: atom_id res chain seq x y z
N ALA A 1 -28.62 -21.49 12.73
CA ALA A 1 -29.95 -20.92 12.40
C ALA A 1 -29.88 -19.64 11.55
N ARG A 2 -29.40 -18.45 12.04
CA ARG A 2 -29.44 -17.21 11.24
C ARG A 2 -28.50 -17.22 10.03
N VAL A 3 -27.30 -17.70 10.21
CA VAL A 3 -26.25 -17.75 9.19
C VAL A 3 -26.60 -18.72 8.06
N GLU A 4 -27.21 -19.86 8.38
CA GLU A 4 -27.72 -20.84 7.41
C GLU A 4 -28.82 -20.26 6.52
N MET A 5 -29.56 -19.25 7.02
CA MET A 5 -30.55 -18.51 6.27
C MET A 5 -29.93 -17.38 5.42
N GLY A 6 -28.59 -17.28 5.36
CA GLY A 6 -27.88 -16.22 4.65
C GLY A 6 -27.91 -14.85 5.33
N LEU A 7 -28.36 -14.76 6.59
CA LEU A 7 -28.41 -13.50 7.31
C LEU A 7 -27.06 -13.16 7.94
N TRP A 8 -26.55 -11.96 7.63
CA TRP A 8 -25.29 -11.47 8.17
C TRP A 8 -25.36 -11.22 9.69
N PRO A 9 -24.53 -11.88 10.52
CA PRO A 9 -24.69 -11.83 11.98
C PRO A 9 -24.01 -10.61 12.63
N CYS A 10 -23.08 -9.96 11.95
CA CYS A 10 -22.23 -8.90 12.48
C CYS A 10 -22.76 -7.49 12.13
N ARG A 11 -21.95 -6.45 12.41
CA ARG A 11 -22.21 -5.07 11.98
C ARG A 11 -22.26 -5.01 10.44
N PRO A 12 -23.10 -4.16 9.84
CA PRO A 12 -23.18 -4.03 8.40
C PRO A 12 -21.81 -3.56 7.86
N PRO A 13 -21.31 -4.15 6.77
CA PRO A 13 -20.16 -3.61 6.08
C PRO A 13 -20.52 -2.29 5.39
N THR A 14 -19.53 -1.43 5.18
CA THR A 14 -19.71 -0.14 4.47
C THR A 14 -20.39 -0.37 3.12
N GLY A 15 -21.41 0.41 2.80
CA GLY A 15 -22.27 0.23 1.61
C GLY A 15 -23.55 -0.57 1.87
N TYR A 16 -23.71 -1.08 3.10
CA TYR A 16 -24.94 -1.71 3.57
C TYR A 16 -25.40 -1.09 4.89
N THR A 17 -26.70 -1.12 5.10
CA THR A 17 -27.36 -0.79 6.36
C THR A 17 -28.14 -1.98 6.88
N LYS A 18 -28.47 -2.01 8.17
CA LYS A 18 -29.34 -3.04 8.75
C LYS A 18 -30.79 -2.58 8.73
N PHE A 19 -31.64 -3.39 8.16
CA PHE A 19 -33.09 -3.25 8.26
C PHE A 19 -33.64 -4.33 9.19
N LYS A 20 -34.42 -3.94 10.20
CA LYS A 20 -35.09 -4.85 11.10
C LYS A 20 -36.46 -5.20 10.53
N ARG A 21 -36.69 -6.45 10.16
CA ARG A 21 -37.97 -6.93 9.66
C ARG A 21 -38.97 -7.09 10.80
N MET A 22 -40.27 -7.26 10.48
CA MET A 22 -41.36 -7.47 11.45
C MET A 22 -41.13 -8.74 12.30
N ASP A 23 -40.46 -9.77 11.75
CA ASP A 23 -40.07 -11.00 12.43
C ASP A 23 -38.80 -10.86 13.33
N GLN A 24 -38.43 -9.62 13.62
CA GLN A 24 -37.22 -9.23 14.39
C GLN A 24 -35.86 -9.70 13.81
N LYS A 25 -35.83 -10.26 12.62
CA LYS A 25 -34.61 -10.58 11.91
C LYS A 25 -34.02 -9.34 11.26
N CYS A 26 -32.69 -9.18 11.37
CA CYS A 26 -31.98 -8.09 10.71
C CYS A 26 -31.47 -8.57 9.35
N GLU A 27 -31.78 -7.81 8.32
CA GLU A 27 -31.33 -8.05 6.95
C GLU A 27 -30.40 -6.90 6.51
N LEU A 28 -29.43 -7.20 5.64
CA LEU A 28 -28.61 -6.17 5.02
C LEU A 28 -29.35 -5.57 3.84
N VAL A 29 -29.49 -4.26 3.85
CA VAL A 29 -30.08 -3.47 2.75
C VAL A 29 -29.01 -2.55 2.18
N ILE A 30 -29.06 -2.34 0.88
CA ILE A 30 -28.13 -1.45 0.17
C ILE A 30 -28.28 -0.01 0.69
N ASP A 31 -27.16 0.59 1.07
CA ASP A 31 -27.04 2.01 1.37
C ASP A 31 -26.99 2.79 0.06
N GLN A 32 -28.02 3.58 -0.22
CA GLN A 32 -28.19 4.27 -1.50
C GLN A 32 -27.10 5.32 -1.76
N ASP A 33 -26.51 5.89 -0.72
CA ASP A 33 -25.47 6.92 -0.84
C ASP A 33 -24.08 6.31 -1.02
N ARG A 34 -23.79 5.22 -0.28
CA ARG A 34 -22.45 4.63 -0.24
C ARG A 34 -22.23 3.48 -1.22
N ALA A 35 -23.26 2.71 -1.52
CA ALA A 35 -23.12 1.57 -2.41
C ALA A 35 -22.69 1.94 -3.84
N PRO A 36 -23.16 3.02 -4.45
CA PRO A 36 -22.67 3.46 -5.76
C PRO A 36 -21.18 3.77 -5.74
N LEU A 37 -20.69 4.39 -4.66
CA LEU A 37 -19.25 4.69 -4.50
C LEU A 37 -18.42 3.42 -4.32
N ILE A 38 -18.93 2.43 -3.55
CA ILE A 38 -18.30 1.11 -3.43
C ILE A 38 -18.18 0.46 -4.82
N LYS A 39 -19.25 0.46 -5.61
CA LYS A 39 -19.23 -0.08 -6.97
C LYS A 39 -18.18 0.63 -7.84
N GLN A 40 -18.13 1.95 -7.83
CA GLN A 40 -17.13 2.74 -8.56
C GLN A 40 -15.69 2.42 -8.14
N MET A 41 -15.43 2.14 -6.84
CA MET A 41 -14.10 1.71 -6.38
C MET A 41 -13.64 0.45 -7.11
N PHE A 42 -14.51 -0.55 -7.20
CA PHE A 42 -14.22 -1.81 -7.90
C PHE A 42 -14.03 -1.57 -9.41
N GLU A 43 -14.91 -0.79 -10.04
CA GLU A 43 -14.85 -0.48 -11.47
C GLU A 43 -13.56 0.25 -11.85
N LYS A 44 -13.12 1.24 -11.04
CA LYS A 44 -11.87 1.97 -11.28
C LYS A 44 -10.63 1.07 -11.22
N ILE A 45 -10.62 0.09 -10.34
CA ILE A 45 -9.50 -0.87 -10.27
C ILE A 45 -9.57 -1.85 -11.42
N ALA A 46 -10.77 -2.35 -11.74
CA ALA A 46 -10.97 -3.40 -12.75
C ALA A 46 -10.79 -2.88 -14.18
N TYR A 47 -11.40 -1.76 -14.52
CA TYR A 47 -11.52 -1.28 -15.89
C TYR A 47 -10.63 -0.09 -16.20
N ASP A 48 -10.46 0.86 -15.25
CA ASP A 48 -9.64 2.06 -15.45
C ASP A 48 -8.15 1.81 -15.14
N GLY A 49 -7.78 0.62 -14.67
CA GLY A 49 -6.40 0.24 -14.33
C GLY A 49 -5.80 1.05 -13.16
N TRP A 50 -6.65 1.65 -12.31
CA TRP A 50 -6.16 2.40 -11.18
C TRP A 50 -5.57 1.48 -10.10
N SER A 51 -4.46 1.90 -9.50
CA SER A 51 -3.94 1.19 -8.33
C SER A 51 -4.86 1.40 -7.13
N GLY A 52 -4.93 0.41 -6.23
CA GLY A 52 -5.72 0.52 -5.01
C GLY A 52 -5.38 1.76 -4.19
N LYS A 53 -4.10 2.16 -4.13
CA LYS A 53 -3.66 3.39 -3.47
C LYS A 53 -4.22 4.65 -4.14
N LYS A 54 -4.27 4.69 -5.48
CA LYS A 54 -4.84 5.81 -6.25
C LYS A 54 -6.34 5.95 -6.00
N VAL A 55 -7.09 4.84 -5.98
CA VAL A 55 -8.52 4.84 -5.66
C VAL A 55 -8.77 5.30 -4.22
N TRP A 56 -7.96 4.84 -3.26
CA TRP A 56 -8.06 5.29 -1.88
C TRP A 56 -7.80 6.79 -1.73
N HIS A 57 -6.81 7.36 -2.46
CA HIS A 57 -6.56 8.79 -2.50
C HIS A 57 -7.77 9.56 -3.04
N TRP A 58 -8.31 9.13 -4.17
CA TRP A 58 -9.52 9.71 -4.77
C TRP A 58 -10.70 9.71 -3.80
N LEU A 59 -10.97 8.60 -3.13
CA LEU A 59 -12.04 8.51 -2.12
C LEU A 59 -11.86 9.50 -0.98
N ARG A 60 -10.63 9.65 -0.51
CA ARG A 60 -10.34 10.44 0.68
C ARG A 60 -10.31 11.94 0.41
N TYR A 61 -9.73 12.37 -0.71
CA TYR A 61 -9.43 13.77 -0.98
C TYR A 61 -10.37 14.41 -2.01
N ASP A 62 -10.83 13.66 -3.01
CA ASP A 62 -11.70 14.20 -4.05
C ASP A 62 -13.18 14.02 -3.70
N ILE A 63 -13.54 12.87 -3.08
CA ILE A 63 -14.94 12.53 -2.73
C ILE A 63 -15.27 12.83 -1.26
N ASP A 64 -14.27 12.97 -0.38
CA ASP A 64 -14.45 13.07 1.09
C ASP A 64 -15.26 11.91 1.67
N PHE A 65 -15.07 10.70 1.16
CA PHE A 65 -15.84 9.52 1.54
C PHE A 65 -15.65 9.17 3.01
N LYS A 66 -16.78 9.07 3.73
CA LYS A 66 -16.83 8.69 5.15
C LYS A 66 -17.71 7.46 5.35
N SER A 67 -17.31 6.62 6.29
CA SER A 67 -18.13 5.50 6.77
C SER A 67 -19.43 6.00 7.42
N GLU A 68 -20.32 5.07 7.77
CA GLU A 68 -21.55 5.35 8.54
C GLU A 68 -21.27 6.16 9.82
N TYR A 69 -20.08 6.05 10.38
CA TYR A 69 -19.65 6.75 11.62
C TYR A 69 -18.91 8.07 11.35
N GLY A 70 -18.96 8.61 10.13
CA GLY A 70 -18.28 9.86 9.78
C GLY A 70 -16.74 9.76 9.71
N ILE A 71 -16.17 8.54 9.70
CA ILE A 71 -14.74 8.32 9.73
C ILE A 71 -14.22 7.93 8.33
N HIS A 72 -13.12 8.53 7.91
CA HIS A 72 -12.44 8.14 6.68
C HIS A 72 -11.84 6.74 6.77
N LEU A 73 -11.90 6.00 5.66
CA LEU A 73 -11.26 4.70 5.58
C LEU A 73 -9.74 4.84 5.62
N SER A 74 -9.09 4.14 6.56
CA SER A 74 -7.64 3.93 6.48
C SER A 74 -7.30 3.07 5.26
N LEU A 75 -6.07 3.18 4.76
CA LEU A 75 -5.61 2.37 3.62
C LEU A 75 -5.78 0.86 3.87
N GLY A 76 -5.47 0.40 5.09
CA GLY A 76 -5.66 -1.00 5.48
C GLY A 76 -7.11 -1.45 5.46
N ASN A 77 -8.04 -0.62 5.96
CA ASN A 77 -9.47 -0.93 5.93
C ASN A 77 -10.04 -0.87 4.51
N PHE A 78 -9.52 0.01 3.65
CA PHE A 78 -9.86 0.05 2.24
C PHE A 78 -9.51 -1.26 1.52
N TYR A 79 -8.30 -1.81 1.72
CA TYR A 79 -7.93 -3.10 1.14
C TYR A 79 -8.73 -4.27 1.72
N ARG A 80 -9.07 -4.24 3.03
CA ARG A 80 -9.98 -5.23 3.62
C ARG A 80 -11.38 -5.19 3.01
N LEU A 81 -11.87 -3.98 2.71
CA LEU A 81 -13.13 -3.80 2.01
C LEU A 81 -13.08 -4.45 0.62
N LEU A 82 -12.05 -4.16 -0.18
CA LEU A 82 -11.89 -4.74 -1.52
C LEU A 82 -11.79 -6.28 -1.51
N GLN A 83 -11.29 -6.88 -0.43
CA GLN A 83 -11.16 -8.32 -0.27
C GLN A 83 -12.38 -9.00 0.34
N ASN A 84 -13.41 -8.25 0.70
CA ASN A 84 -14.56 -8.82 1.41
C ASN A 84 -15.58 -9.42 0.44
N PRO A 85 -15.81 -10.76 0.48
CA PRO A 85 -16.72 -11.46 -0.44
C PRO A 85 -18.19 -11.07 -0.30
N ILE A 86 -18.56 -10.39 0.78
CA ILE A 86 -19.93 -9.97 1.03
C ILE A 86 -20.49 -9.07 -0.08
N TYR A 87 -19.62 -8.34 -0.78
CA TYR A 87 -20.02 -7.44 -1.85
C TYR A 87 -20.55 -8.14 -3.10
N TYR A 88 -20.16 -9.41 -3.32
CA TYR A 88 -20.75 -10.26 -4.37
C TYR A 88 -21.73 -11.31 -3.81
N GLY A 89 -22.14 -11.18 -2.54
CA GLY A 89 -23.21 -11.99 -1.96
C GLY A 89 -22.77 -13.26 -1.23
N ARG A 90 -21.50 -13.41 -0.86
CA ARG A 90 -21.00 -14.53 -0.06
C ARG A 90 -20.28 -14.04 1.21
N PHE A 91 -20.28 -14.86 2.23
CA PHE A 91 -19.51 -14.58 3.45
C PHE A 91 -19.09 -15.85 4.18
N GLU A 92 -18.02 -15.74 4.93
CA GLU A 92 -17.52 -16.79 5.81
C GLU A 92 -17.91 -16.47 7.26
N PHE A 93 -18.44 -17.46 7.98
CA PHE A 93 -18.75 -17.29 9.40
C PHE A 93 -18.66 -18.62 10.17
N PRO A 94 -17.99 -18.65 11.36
CA PRO A 94 -17.10 -17.60 11.91
C PRO A 94 -15.92 -17.30 10.98
N ALA A 95 -15.33 -16.13 11.13
CA ALA A 95 -14.18 -15.74 10.30
C ALA A 95 -13.05 -16.79 10.40
N LYS A 96 -12.46 -17.17 9.26
CA LYS A 96 -11.38 -18.17 9.12
C LYS A 96 -11.79 -19.61 9.53
N SER A 97 -13.08 -19.91 9.52
CA SER A 97 -13.59 -21.26 9.83
C SER A 97 -13.64 -22.19 8.62
N GLY A 98 -13.48 -21.65 7.41
CA GLY A 98 -13.71 -22.39 6.16
C GLY A 98 -15.20 -22.59 5.82
N LYS A 99 -16.13 -22.12 6.67
CA LYS A 99 -17.58 -22.28 6.45
C LYS A 99 -18.14 -21.09 5.70
N TRP A 100 -18.52 -21.33 4.44
CA TRP A 100 -19.03 -20.31 3.53
C TRP A 100 -20.54 -20.38 3.38
N TYR A 101 -21.17 -19.22 3.33
CA TYR A 101 -22.62 -19.05 3.19
C TYR A 101 -22.96 -18.11 2.06
N ASN A 102 -24.08 -18.36 1.38
CA ASN A 102 -24.66 -17.41 0.44
C ASN A 102 -25.49 -16.40 1.22
N GLY A 103 -25.22 -15.13 1.03
CA GLY A 103 -25.99 -14.03 1.66
C GLY A 103 -27.38 -13.90 1.05
N SER A 104 -28.37 -13.59 1.89
CA SER A 104 -29.72 -13.24 1.44
C SER A 104 -29.84 -11.81 0.92
N HIS A 105 -28.81 -10.98 1.15
CA HIS A 105 -28.75 -9.59 0.73
C HIS A 105 -28.47 -9.44 -0.76
N LYS A 106 -28.93 -8.33 -1.33
CA LYS A 106 -28.62 -7.97 -2.73
C LYS A 106 -27.13 -7.60 -2.85
N PRO A 107 -26.36 -8.24 -3.75
CA PRO A 107 -24.96 -7.87 -4.00
C PRO A 107 -24.83 -6.46 -4.58
N ILE A 108 -23.74 -5.75 -4.23
CA ILE A 108 -23.38 -4.46 -4.82
C ILE A 108 -22.62 -4.64 -6.14
N ILE A 109 -21.84 -5.72 -6.23
CA ILE A 109 -21.02 -6.05 -7.41
C ILE A 109 -21.23 -7.50 -7.82
N THR A 110 -20.81 -7.84 -9.04
CA THR A 110 -20.80 -9.23 -9.52
C THR A 110 -19.55 -9.97 -9.06
N LYS A 111 -19.58 -11.30 -9.10
CA LYS A 111 -18.42 -12.12 -8.75
C LYS A 111 -17.26 -11.89 -9.74
N GLU A 112 -17.57 -11.74 -11.03
CA GLU A 112 -16.58 -11.49 -12.08
C GLU A 112 -15.82 -10.19 -11.84
N LEU A 113 -16.53 -9.12 -11.48
CA LEU A 113 -15.91 -7.84 -11.13
C LEU A 113 -15.02 -7.95 -9.89
N PHE A 114 -15.47 -8.69 -8.87
CA PHE A 114 -14.67 -8.96 -7.68
C PHE A 114 -13.38 -9.70 -8.02
N ASP A 115 -13.46 -10.80 -8.77
CA ASP A 115 -12.32 -11.64 -9.13
C ASP A 115 -11.30 -10.82 -9.96
N LEU A 116 -11.75 -10.03 -10.93
CA LEU A 116 -10.90 -9.15 -11.73
C LEU A 116 -10.14 -8.13 -10.88
N VAL A 117 -10.79 -7.56 -9.86
CA VAL A 117 -10.12 -6.65 -8.91
C VAL A 117 -9.06 -7.38 -8.09
N GLN A 118 -9.34 -8.63 -7.64
CA GLN A 118 -8.33 -9.41 -6.90
C GLN A 118 -7.11 -9.72 -7.76
N GLU A 119 -7.30 -10.06 -9.03
CA GLU A 119 -6.21 -10.29 -9.99
C GLU A 119 -5.38 -9.02 -10.21
N ASN A 120 -6.03 -7.89 -10.44
CA ASN A 120 -5.34 -6.61 -10.65
C ASN A 120 -4.55 -6.18 -9.41
N ILE A 121 -5.08 -6.35 -8.21
CA ILE A 121 -4.35 -6.05 -6.97
C ILE A 121 -3.14 -6.97 -6.80
N LYS A 122 -3.28 -8.27 -7.08
CA LYS A 122 -2.16 -9.22 -7.02
C LYS A 122 -1.07 -8.89 -8.03
N SER A 123 -1.44 -8.62 -9.28
CA SER A 123 -0.48 -8.27 -10.34
C SER A 123 0.29 -7.00 -10.02
N GLN A 124 -0.37 -5.98 -9.48
CA GLN A 124 0.29 -4.74 -9.02
C GLN A 124 1.25 -4.97 -7.85
N THR A 125 0.97 -5.95 -7.00
CA THR A 125 1.86 -6.30 -5.87
C THR A 125 3.06 -7.11 -6.35
N LEU A 126 2.89 -7.90 -7.42
CA LEU A 126 3.93 -8.74 -8.01
C LEU A 126 4.81 -7.98 -9.03
N GLN A 127 4.38 -6.80 -9.49
CA GLN A 127 5.28 -5.97 -10.30
C GLN A 127 6.52 -5.67 -9.46
N PRO A 128 7.73 -6.00 -9.95
CA PRO A 128 8.95 -5.59 -9.28
C PRO A 128 8.85 -4.08 -9.10
N LYS A 129 9.01 -3.62 -7.87
CA LYS A 129 9.22 -2.19 -7.59
C LYS A 129 10.20 -1.73 -8.65
N SER A 130 9.80 -0.72 -9.45
CA SER A 130 10.59 -0.13 -10.54
C SER A 130 12.07 -0.34 -10.30
N GLU A 131 12.80 -0.88 -11.29
CA GLU A 131 14.22 -1.27 -11.25
C GLU A 131 14.91 -0.74 -10.01
N GLN A 132 15.27 -1.64 -9.07
CA GLN A 132 16.01 -1.19 -7.89
C GLN A 132 17.26 -0.55 -8.41
N LYS A 133 17.27 0.78 -8.46
CA LYS A 133 18.47 1.53 -8.85
C LYS A 133 19.57 1.08 -7.91
N GLU A 134 20.54 0.37 -8.44
CA GLU A 134 21.68 -0.08 -7.67
C GLU A 134 22.64 1.10 -7.55
N PHE A 135 22.79 1.57 -6.33
CA PHE A 135 23.80 2.56 -5.98
C PHE A 135 25.01 1.83 -5.37
N ALA A 136 26.19 2.12 -5.88
CA ALA A 136 27.41 1.36 -5.59
C ALA A 136 27.70 1.18 -4.08
N PHE A 137 27.39 2.20 -3.27
CA PHE A 137 27.82 2.22 -1.86
C PHE A 137 26.75 1.88 -0.84
N THR A 138 25.49 1.66 -1.25
CA THR A 138 24.37 1.44 -0.31
C THR A 138 24.47 0.13 0.48
N LYS A 139 25.03 -0.92 -0.11
CA LYS A 139 25.11 -2.25 0.51
C LYS A 139 26.39 -2.47 1.33
N ILE A 140 27.40 -1.65 1.12
CA ILE A 140 28.75 -1.84 1.70
C ILE A 140 29.09 -0.85 2.81
N MET A 141 28.29 0.20 2.98
CA MET A 141 28.55 1.24 3.96
C MET A 141 27.47 1.28 5.04
N THR A 142 27.89 1.62 6.26
CA THR A 142 27.03 1.89 7.41
C THR A 142 27.31 3.27 7.98
N CYS A 143 26.32 3.84 8.65
CA CYS A 143 26.45 5.14 9.32
C CYS A 143 27.43 5.05 10.48
N GLY A 144 28.48 5.88 10.49
CA GLY A 144 29.48 5.92 11.56
C GLY A 144 28.95 6.38 12.91
N LEU A 145 27.80 7.11 12.95
CA LEU A 145 27.19 7.59 14.19
C LEU A 145 26.25 6.56 14.84
N CYS A 146 25.39 5.91 14.06
CA CYS A 146 24.33 5.05 14.62
C CYS A 146 24.38 3.60 14.10
N GLY A 147 25.28 3.26 13.18
CA GLY A 147 25.40 1.92 12.59
C GLY A 147 24.25 1.50 11.68
N SER A 148 23.31 2.41 11.35
CA SER A 148 22.25 2.14 10.38
C SER A 148 22.81 2.00 8.97
N GLY A 149 22.12 1.29 8.09
CA GLY A 149 22.49 1.23 6.67
C GLY A 149 22.46 2.60 6.00
N ILE A 150 23.17 2.71 4.87
CA ILE A 150 23.14 3.89 4.00
C ILE A 150 22.16 3.66 2.86
N THR A 151 21.37 4.66 2.52
CA THR A 151 20.52 4.70 1.33
C THR A 151 20.98 5.82 0.41
N ALA A 152 20.68 5.70 -0.89
CA ALA A 152 20.96 6.74 -1.86
C ALA A 152 19.67 7.24 -2.50
N ASP A 153 19.71 8.50 -2.92
CA ASP A 153 18.64 9.19 -3.64
C ASP A 153 19.26 9.96 -4.80
N GLU A 154 18.65 9.88 -5.99
CA GLU A 154 19.13 10.64 -7.14
C GLU A 154 18.20 11.79 -7.47
N LYS A 155 18.79 12.90 -7.87
CA LYS A 155 18.08 14.10 -8.31
C LYS A 155 18.57 14.54 -9.68
N PHE A 156 17.63 14.88 -10.55
CA PHE A 156 17.92 15.46 -11.84
C PHE A 156 17.66 16.97 -11.80
N LYS A 157 18.68 17.77 -12.11
CA LYS A 157 18.55 19.21 -12.19
C LYS A 157 18.54 19.63 -13.66
N HIS A 158 17.41 20.16 -14.11
CA HIS A 158 17.27 20.74 -15.44
C HIS A 158 17.75 22.18 -15.41
N GLN A 159 18.71 22.51 -16.25
CA GLN A 159 19.22 23.88 -16.42
C GLN A 159 18.46 24.59 -17.53
N GLN A 160 18.49 25.93 -17.50
CA GLN A 160 17.82 26.76 -18.53
C GLN A 160 18.39 26.57 -19.96
N ASN A 161 19.64 26.09 -20.06
CA ASN A 161 20.29 25.76 -21.34
C ASN A 161 19.91 24.37 -21.89
N GLY A 162 18.94 23.65 -21.24
CA GLY A 162 18.48 22.33 -21.64
C GLY A 162 19.34 21.16 -21.12
N ASN A 163 20.45 21.44 -20.46
CA ASN A 163 21.28 20.37 -19.87
C ASN A 163 20.61 19.78 -18.63
N VAL A 164 20.75 18.46 -18.47
CA VAL A 164 20.24 17.71 -17.31
C VAL A 164 21.44 17.14 -16.55
N HIS A 165 21.61 17.57 -15.32
CA HIS A 165 22.64 17.04 -14.42
C HIS A 165 22.02 16.07 -13.44
N ARG A 166 22.62 14.88 -13.29
CA ARG A 166 22.26 13.85 -12.32
C ARG A 166 23.14 13.98 -11.09
N TYR A 167 22.54 14.08 -9.92
CA TYR A 167 23.23 14.11 -8.63
C TYR A 167 22.76 12.92 -7.79
N VAL A 168 23.67 12.22 -7.19
CA VAL A 168 23.42 11.11 -6.26
C VAL A 168 23.84 11.53 -4.87
N TYR A 169 22.97 11.36 -3.89
CA TYR A 169 23.22 11.70 -2.50
C TYR A 169 23.04 10.47 -1.63
N TYR A 170 24.03 10.21 -0.78
CA TYR A 170 23.99 9.15 0.22
C TYR A 170 23.62 9.70 1.58
N LYS A 171 22.73 9.00 2.31
CA LYS A 171 22.27 9.41 3.63
C LYS A 171 21.99 8.19 4.52
N CYS A 172 22.08 8.41 5.83
CA CYS A 172 21.71 7.42 6.84
C CYS A 172 20.21 7.08 6.77
N THR A 173 19.84 5.79 6.84
CA THR A 173 18.45 5.33 6.90
C THR A 173 17.77 5.59 8.24
N LYS A 174 18.55 5.92 9.29
CA LYS A 174 18.08 6.18 10.68
C LYS A 174 17.26 5.03 11.29
N THR A 175 17.46 3.79 10.81
CA THR A 175 16.69 2.62 11.27
C THR A 175 17.01 2.23 12.71
N ARG A 176 18.24 2.46 13.18
CA ARG A 176 18.66 2.14 14.56
C ARG A 176 18.47 3.32 15.51
N ASP A 177 18.57 4.55 15.00
CA ASP A 177 18.37 5.77 15.77
C ASP A 177 17.71 6.83 14.89
N GLN A 178 16.45 7.14 15.20
CA GLN A 178 15.65 8.13 14.46
C GLN A 178 16.18 9.55 14.61
N ASN A 179 16.89 9.83 15.72
CA ASN A 179 17.47 11.14 16.03
C ASN A 179 18.90 11.30 15.51
N CYS A 180 19.41 10.33 14.74
CA CYS A 180 20.74 10.39 14.16
C CYS A 180 20.93 11.70 13.36
N THR A 181 21.99 12.44 13.71
CA THR A 181 22.34 13.72 13.10
C THR A 181 23.22 13.60 11.84
N CYS A 182 23.48 12.37 11.36
CA CYS A 182 24.23 12.14 10.14
C CYS A 182 23.58 12.89 8.98
N GLY A 183 24.33 13.76 8.32
CA GLY A 183 23.94 14.50 7.13
C GLY A 183 23.86 13.61 5.87
N PHE A 184 23.84 14.26 4.74
CA PHE A 184 23.98 13.60 3.43
C PHE A 184 25.32 14.01 2.81
N ILE A 185 25.82 13.14 1.92
CA ILE A 185 27.04 13.40 1.14
C ILE A 185 26.74 13.17 -0.34
N ASN A 186 27.28 14.01 -1.22
CA ASN A 186 27.22 13.81 -2.65
C ASN A 186 28.15 12.66 -3.07
N GLU A 187 27.81 11.96 -4.14
CA GLU A 187 28.61 10.84 -4.67
C GLU A 187 30.03 11.26 -5.06
N GLU A 188 30.18 12.45 -5.66
CA GLU A 188 31.47 12.99 -6.06
C GLU A 188 32.39 13.23 -4.86
N ASP A 189 31.85 13.88 -3.80
CA ASP A 189 32.59 14.14 -2.55
C ASP A 189 32.93 12.83 -1.81
N LEU A 190 32.05 11.83 -1.87
CA LEU A 190 32.29 10.52 -1.29
C LEU A 190 33.42 9.77 -2.01
N LEU A 191 33.43 9.83 -3.34
CA LEU A 191 34.47 9.22 -4.17
C LEU A 191 35.82 9.86 -3.91
N GLU A 192 35.87 11.19 -3.77
CA GLU A 192 37.12 11.92 -3.44
C GLU A 192 37.68 11.48 -2.08
N GLN A 193 36.79 11.40 -1.05
CA GLN A 193 37.21 10.91 0.28
C GLN A 193 37.72 9.46 0.23
N LEU A 194 37.06 8.58 -0.54
CA LEU A 194 37.51 7.20 -0.71
C LEU A 194 38.86 7.10 -1.44
N LYS A 195 39.10 7.93 -2.47
CA LYS A 195 40.40 7.99 -3.14
C LYS A 195 41.51 8.38 -2.18
N ASN A 196 41.31 9.45 -1.42
CA ASN A 196 42.28 9.93 -0.44
C ASN A 196 42.61 8.82 0.60
N LEU A 197 41.58 8.11 1.09
CA LEU A 197 41.77 6.98 2.01
C LEU A 197 42.58 5.83 1.37
N MET A 198 42.37 5.56 0.07
CA MET A 198 43.11 4.51 -0.65
C MET A 198 44.56 4.90 -0.88
N ASP A 199 44.86 6.15 -1.14
CA ASP A 199 46.20 6.68 -1.31
C ASP A 199 46.99 6.62 0.02
N ASP A 200 46.33 6.74 1.16
CA ASP A 200 46.93 6.62 2.50
C ASP A 200 47.18 5.16 2.93
N ILE A 201 46.57 4.16 2.26
CA ILE A 201 46.75 2.75 2.58
C ILE A 201 47.99 2.22 1.85
N ASP A 202 49.10 2.05 2.56
CA ASP A 202 50.29 1.32 2.06
C ASP A 202 50.00 -0.19 2.05
N ILE A 203 49.71 -0.74 0.86
CA ILE A 203 49.36 -2.17 0.64
C ILE A 203 50.43 -3.12 1.14
N LYS A 204 51.68 -2.64 1.36
CA LYS A 204 52.80 -3.47 1.85
C LYS A 204 52.68 -3.86 3.33
N THR A 205 51.77 -3.20 4.09
CA THR A 205 51.58 -3.42 5.52
C THR A 205 50.41 -4.33 5.89
N VAL A 206 49.66 -4.85 4.93
CA VAL A 206 48.54 -5.76 5.20
C VAL A 206 49.06 -7.20 5.30
N PRO A 207 49.10 -7.83 6.49
CA PRO A 207 49.47 -9.23 6.61
C PRO A 207 48.42 -10.11 5.91
N MET A 208 48.84 -10.84 4.88
CA MET A 208 47.98 -11.87 4.27
C MET A 208 47.77 -12.97 5.32
N ARG A 209 46.54 -13.15 5.74
CA ARG A 209 46.06 -14.28 6.53
C ARG A 209 45.52 -15.37 5.63
#